data_73e1cda0590934b4d18689697f8657a9
#
_entry.id   73e1cda0590934b4d18689697f8657a9
#
_cell.length_a   1.000
_cell.length_b   1.000
_cell.length_c   1.000
_cell.angle_alpha   90.00
_cell.angle_beta   90.00
_cell.angle_gamma   90.00
#
_symmetry.space_group_name_H-M   'P 1'
#
loop_
_entity.id
_entity.type
_entity.pdbx_description
1 polymer ?
#
loop_
_entity_poly.entity_id
_entity_poly.type
_entity_poly.pdbx_seq_one_letter_code
_entity_poly.pdbx_strand_id
1 'polypeptide(L)'
;MAVLQIRDDLTSEQREDRAKELMEEFHIEHLRDSLGQALSGGERRRVEIARALAANPKFILLDEPFAGVDPISVIDIKRIIEHLRDSGLGVLITDHNVRETLAVCERAYIVSQGHLIAHGTPQQILEDE
;
A
#
# COMPACT_ATOMS: atom_id res chain seq x y z
N MET A 1 9.07 13.70 6.94
CA MET A 1 9.36 12.31 6.53
C MET A 1 10.87 12.07 6.44
N ALA A 2 11.40 11.23 7.32
CA ALA A 2 12.84 10.93 7.36
C ALA A 2 13.39 10.37 6.04
N VAL A 3 12.59 9.57 5.32
CA VAL A 3 12.98 8.99 4.02
C VAL A 3 13.34 10.05 2.97
N LEU A 4 12.68 11.21 2.99
CA LEU A 4 12.99 12.30 2.06
C LEU A 4 14.34 12.97 2.35
N GLN A 5 14.83 12.89 3.59
CA GLN A 5 16.10 13.49 3.99
C GLN A 5 17.32 12.75 3.39
N ILE A 6 17.16 11.48 3.04
CA ILE A 6 18.21 10.67 2.41
C ILE A 6 18.20 10.75 0.87
N ARG A 7 17.27 11.50 0.30
CA ARG A 7 17.24 11.74 -1.16
C ARG A 7 18.12 12.94 -1.51
N ASP A 8 19.30 12.65 -2.03
CA ASP A 8 20.28 13.68 -2.40
C ASP A 8 19.88 14.48 -3.65
N ASP A 9 18.93 13.95 -4.43
CA ASP A 9 18.36 14.59 -5.63
C ASP A 9 17.36 15.72 -5.33
N LEU A 10 16.97 15.90 -4.05
CA LEU A 10 16.00 16.90 -3.63
C LEU A 10 16.61 17.98 -2.75
N THR A 11 16.23 19.25 -3.01
CA THR A 11 16.49 20.36 -2.10
C THR A 11 15.59 20.30 -0.86
N SER A 12 15.89 21.08 0.19
CA SER A 12 15.05 21.13 1.39
C SER A 12 13.62 21.57 1.09
N GLU A 13 13.45 22.54 0.19
CA GLU A 13 12.13 23.00 -0.25
C GLU A 13 11.38 21.92 -1.02
N GLN A 14 12.04 21.24 -1.95
CA GLN A 14 11.45 20.11 -2.69
C GLN A 14 11.05 18.94 -1.79
N ARG A 15 11.82 18.67 -0.73
CA ARG A 15 11.47 17.64 0.27
C ARG A 15 10.20 18.01 1.03
N GLU A 16 10.05 19.28 1.43
CA GLU A 16 8.84 19.74 2.11
C GLU A 16 7.62 19.69 1.20
N ASP A 17 7.75 20.15 -0.05
CA ASP A 17 6.69 20.06 -1.05
C ASP A 17 6.27 18.63 -1.32
N ARG A 18 7.22 17.72 -1.48
CA ARG A 18 6.93 16.29 -1.67
C ARG A 18 6.24 15.66 -0.46
N ALA A 19 6.63 16.04 0.73
CA ALA A 19 5.96 15.57 1.96
C ALA A 19 4.50 16.05 2.01
N LYS A 20 4.24 17.30 1.65
CA LYS A 20 2.88 17.84 1.57
C LYS A 20 2.04 17.12 0.53
N GLU A 21 2.55 16.96 -0.69
CA GLU A 21 1.87 16.23 -1.77
C GLU A 21 1.46 14.82 -1.34
N LEU A 22 2.36 14.07 -0.71
CA LEU A 22 2.08 12.72 -0.23
C LEU A 22 1.04 12.72 0.89
N MET A 23 1.10 13.68 1.81
CA MET A 23 0.10 13.78 2.87
C MET A 23 -1.29 14.12 2.32
N GLU A 24 -1.39 14.99 1.32
CA GLU A 24 -2.64 15.32 0.64
C GLU A 24 -3.17 14.12 -0.15
N GLU A 25 -2.32 13.47 -0.95
CA GLU A 25 -2.67 12.30 -1.77
C GLU A 25 -3.28 11.16 -0.93
N PHE A 26 -2.74 10.93 0.27
CA PHE A 26 -3.19 9.86 1.17
C PHE A 26 -4.15 10.34 2.27
N HIS A 27 -4.55 11.60 2.25
CA HIS A 27 -5.47 12.19 3.24
C HIS A 27 -4.99 12.03 4.69
N ILE A 28 -3.72 12.32 4.93
CA ILE A 28 -3.07 12.20 6.25
C ILE A 28 -2.47 13.51 6.77
N GLU A 29 -2.84 14.66 6.21
CA GLU A 29 -2.32 15.97 6.65
C GLU A 29 -2.60 16.23 8.13
N HIS A 30 -3.78 15.82 8.61
CA HIS A 30 -4.19 15.96 10.01
C HIS A 30 -3.36 15.13 10.97
N LEU A 31 -2.57 14.18 10.46
CA LEU A 31 -1.69 13.30 11.26
C LEU A 31 -0.25 13.80 11.35
N ARG A 32 0.08 14.94 10.74
CA ARG A 32 1.43 15.47 10.62
C ARG A 32 2.19 15.48 11.96
N ASP A 33 1.54 15.95 13.00
CA ASP A 33 2.13 16.12 14.34
C ASP A 33 1.70 15.02 15.32
N SER A 34 0.98 14.01 14.86
CA SER A 34 0.53 12.89 15.69
C SER A 34 1.63 11.87 15.93
N LEU A 35 1.64 11.30 17.12
CA LEU A 35 2.51 10.16 17.42
C LEU A 35 2.00 8.91 16.70
N GLY A 36 2.90 8.13 16.12
CA GLY A 36 2.55 6.92 15.38
C GLY A 36 1.73 5.91 16.19
N GLN A 37 1.91 5.89 17.50
CA GLN A 37 1.16 5.02 18.41
C GLN A 37 -0.31 5.42 18.58
N ALA A 38 -0.66 6.68 18.29
CA ALA A 38 -2.03 7.20 18.38
C ALA A 38 -2.86 6.99 17.11
N LEU A 39 -2.24 6.45 16.03
CA LEU A 39 -2.92 6.24 14.75
C LEU A 39 -3.79 4.98 14.77
N SER A 40 -4.94 5.04 14.11
CA SER A 40 -5.74 3.85 13.80
C SER A 40 -4.97 2.91 12.85
N GLY A 41 -5.41 1.66 12.73
CA GLY A 41 -4.81 0.69 11.80
C GLY A 41 -4.81 1.19 10.36
N GLY A 42 -5.91 1.77 9.89
CA GLY A 42 -6.03 2.34 8.55
C GLY A 42 -5.16 3.58 8.33
N GLU A 43 -5.12 4.49 9.30
CA GLU A 43 -4.25 5.67 9.26
C GLU A 43 -2.78 5.27 9.21
N ARG A 44 -2.37 4.34 10.06
CA ARG A 44 -1.01 3.82 10.10
C ARG A 44 -0.63 3.20 8.75
N ARG A 45 -1.51 2.41 8.16
CA ARG A 45 -1.25 1.79 6.85
C ARG A 45 -1.09 2.82 5.74
N ARG A 46 -1.91 3.86 5.72
CA ARG A 46 -1.75 4.97 4.76
C ARG A 46 -0.44 5.72 4.92
N VAL A 47 -0.02 5.96 6.15
CA VAL A 47 1.28 6.59 6.44
C VAL A 47 2.45 5.70 5.98
N GLU A 48 2.39 4.40 6.23
CA GLU A 48 3.40 3.44 5.79
C GLU A 48 3.56 3.43 4.26
N ILE A 49 2.46 3.42 3.53
CA ILE A 49 2.47 3.46 2.06
C ILE A 49 3.04 4.80 1.56
N ALA A 50 2.57 5.92 2.10
CA ALA A 50 3.08 7.24 1.74
C ALA A 50 4.59 7.36 2.01
N ARG A 51 5.07 6.82 3.12
CA ARG A 51 6.48 6.75 3.46
C ARG A 51 7.29 5.95 2.45
N ALA A 52 6.78 4.80 2.01
CA ALA A 52 7.43 3.99 0.99
C ALA A 52 7.53 4.75 -0.36
N LEU A 53 6.48 5.47 -0.74
CA LEU A 53 6.46 6.27 -1.98
C LEU A 53 7.40 7.47 -1.93
N ALA A 54 7.77 7.97 -0.77
CA ALA A 54 8.74 9.05 -0.62
C ALA A 54 10.11 8.69 -1.20
N ALA A 55 10.46 7.41 -1.25
CA ALA A 55 11.68 6.90 -1.89
C ALA A 55 11.63 6.89 -3.43
N ASN A 56 10.51 7.29 -4.03
CA ASN A 56 10.26 7.24 -5.47
C ASN A 56 10.51 5.86 -6.10
N PRO A 57 9.88 4.79 -5.58
CA PRO A 57 10.10 3.44 -6.06
C PRO A 57 9.42 3.18 -7.40
N LYS A 58 9.90 2.18 -8.13
CA LYS A 58 9.21 1.61 -9.30
C LYS A 58 8.35 0.40 -8.93
N PHE A 59 8.57 -0.14 -7.75
CA PHE A 59 7.94 -1.34 -7.25
C PHE A 59 7.72 -1.23 -5.73
N ILE A 60 6.57 -1.69 -5.24
CA ILE A 60 6.25 -1.69 -3.81
C ILE A 60 5.76 -3.08 -3.39
N LEU A 61 6.22 -3.53 -2.23
CA LEU A 61 5.74 -4.73 -1.57
C LEU A 61 4.85 -4.33 -0.38
N LEU A 62 3.64 -4.82 -0.38
CA LEU A 62 2.69 -4.65 0.71
C LEU A 62 2.49 -5.99 1.42
N ASP A 63 3.03 -6.10 2.61
CA ASP A 63 2.91 -7.29 3.44
C ASP A 63 1.73 -7.15 4.39
N GLU A 64 0.74 -8.03 4.25
CA GLU A 64 -0.48 -8.03 5.04
C GLU A 64 -1.22 -6.66 5.11
N PRO A 65 -1.48 -5.98 3.98
CA PRO A 65 -2.03 -4.63 4.01
C PRO A 65 -3.42 -4.54 4.63
N PHE A 66 -4.18 -5.63 4.66
CA PHE A 66 -5.54 -5.68 5.21
C PHE A 66 -5.60 -6.20 6.65
N ALA A 67 -4.47 -6.63 7.23
CA ALA A 67 -4.44 -7.16 8.59
C ALA A 67 -4.71 -6.08 9.64
N GLY A 68 -5.63 -6.36 10.55
CA GLY A 68 -5.96 -5.46 11.66
C GLY A 68 -6.60 -4.14 11.25
N VAL A 69 -7.19 -4.08 10.07
CA VAL A 69 -7.82 -2.87 9.51
C VAL A 69 -9.34 -3.03 9.55
N ASP A 70 -10.04 -1.97 9.95
CA ASP A 70 -11.50 -1.94 9.95
C ASP A 70 -12.09 -1.95 8.54
N PRO A 71 -13.34 -2.40 8.34
CA PRO A 71 -13.94 -2.56 7.01
C PRO A 71 -13.99 -1.27 6.16
N ILE A 72 -14.16 -0.12 6.78
CA ILE A 72 -14.19 1.17 6.08
C ILE A 72 -12.79 1.52 5.57
N SER A 73 -11.79 1.34 6.41
CA SER A 73 -10.39 1.60 6.05
C SER A 73 -9.87 0.61 4.99
N VAL A 74 -10.39 -0.63 4.95
CA VAL A 74 -10.09 -1.60 3.88
C VAL A 74 -10.47 -1.03 2.51
N ILE A 75 -11.61 -0.38 2.40
CA ILE A 75 -12.07 0.27 1.15
C ILE A 75 -11.05 1.33 0.70
N ASP A 76 -10.59 2.16 1.63
CA ASP A 76 -9.61 3.20 1.33
C ASP A 76 -8.27 2.63 0.89
N ILE A 77 -7.80 1.57 1.55
CA ILE A 77 -6.56 0.88 1.18
C ILE A 77 -6.66 0.25 -0.21
N LYS A 78 -7.79 -0.36 -0.55
CA LYS A 78 -8.02 -0.88 -1.91
C LYS A 78 -7.92 0.23 -2.97
N ARG A 79 -8.54 1.39 -2.72
CA ARG A 79 -8.46 2.54 -3.63
C ARG A 79 -7.03 3.03 -3.79
N ILE A 80 -6.25 3.05 -2.72
CA ILE A 80 -4.83 3.40 -2.77
C ILE A 80 -4.05 2.40 -3.63
N ILE A 81 -4.26 1.10 -3.44
CA ILE A 81 -3.60 0.06 -4.23
C ILE A 81 -3.93 0.19 -5.72
N GLU A 82 -5.19 0.41 -6.05
CA GLU A 82 -5.64 0.65 -7.43
C GLU A 82 -4.99 1.90 -8.03
N HIS A 83 -4.92 2.98 -7.26
CA HIS A 83 -4.25 4.21 -7.67
C HIS A 83 -2.76 4.01 -7.94
N LEU A 84 -2.05 3.28 -7.09
CA LEU A 84 -0.64 2.94 -7.28
C LEU A 84 -0.41 2.13 -8.55
N ARG A 85 -1.24 1.13 -8.78
CA ARG A 85 -1.21 0.31 -10.00
C ARG A 85 -1.44 1.16 -11.24
N ASP A 86 -2.48 2.00 -11.23
CA ASP A 86 -2.85 2.85 -12.36
C ASP A 86 -1.79 3.94 -12.63
N SER A 87 -1.00 4.29 -11.64
CA SER A 87 0.16 5.19 -11.76
C SER A 87 1.40 4.51 -12.36
N GLY A 88 1.32 3.21 -12.67
CA GLY A 88 2.41 2.47 -13.28
C GLY A 88 3.41 1.83 -12.32
N LEU A 89 3.14 1.85 -10.99
CA LEU A 89 3.94 1.10 -10.04
C LEU A 89 3.68 -0.40 -10.13
N GLY A 90 4.73 -1.20 -10.00
CA GLY A 90 4.59 -2.62 -9.73
C GLY A 90 4.19 -2.81 -8.26
N VAL A 91 3.10 -3.53 -8.00
CA VAL A 91 2.61 -3.79 -6.64
C VAL A 91 2.54 -5.30 -6.40
N LEU A 92 3.25 -5.76 -5.39
CA LEU A 92 3.14 -7.14 -4.88
C LEU A 92 2.46 -7.10 -3.52
N ILE A 93 1.42 -7.90 -3.34
CA ILE A 93 0.68 -8.02 -2.08
C ILE A 93 0.83 -9.44 -1.56
N THR A 94 1.19 -9.56 -0.29
CA THR A 94 1.07 -10.81 0.46
C THR A 94 0.00 -10.64 1.53
N ASP A 95 -1.03 -11.46 1.53
CA ASP A 95 -2.10 -11.41 2.53
C ASP A 95 -2.82 -12.74 2.60
N HIS A 96 -3.30 -13.12 3.77
CA HIS A 96 -4.15 -14.28 3.96
C HIS A 96 -5.64 -13.99 3.69
N ASN A 97 -6.01 -12.72 3.57
CA ASN A 97 -7.35 -12.31 3.22
C ASN A 97 -7.57 -12.41 1.70
N VAL A 98 -7.91 -13.61 1.25
CA VAL A 98 -8.04 -13.97 -0.17
C VAL A 98 -9.04 -13.05 -0.88
N ARG A 99 -10.20 -12.82 -0.26
CA ARG A 99 -11.28 -12.02 -0.85
C ARG A 99 -10.84 -10.60 -1.18
N GLU A 100 -10.21 -9.92 -0.22
CA GLU A 100 -9.80 -8.54 -0.39
C GLU A 100 -8.62 -8.43 -1.37
N THR A 101 -7.72 -9.39 -1.34
CA THR A 101 -6.57 -9.43 -2.25
C THR A 101 -7.01 -9.67 -3.69
N LEU A 102 -7.89 -10.64 -3.94
CA LEU A 102 -8.40 -10.91 -5.28
C LEU A 102 -9.20 -9.75 -5.86
N ALA A 103 -9.80 -8.92 -5.01
CA ALA A 103 -10.56 -7.76 -5.47
C ALA A 103 -9.68 -6.66 -6.10
N VAL A 104 -8.39 -6.61 -5.79
CA VAL A 104 -7.48 -5.53 -6.24
C VAL A 104 -6.34 -6.00 -7.13
N CYS A 105 -6.02 -7.29 -7.16
CA CYS A 105 -4.92 -7.81 -7.97
C CYS A 105 -5.35 -8.16 -9.41
N GLU A 106 -4.40 -8.08 -10.32
CA GLU A 106 -4.58 -8.53 -11.71
C GLU A 106 -4.24 -10.01 -11.87
N ARG A 107 -3.37 -10.51 -11.02
CA ARG A 107 -2.92 -11.90 -10.99
C ARG A 107 -2.60 -12.31 -9.56
N ALA A 108 -2.93 -13.54 -9.21
CA ALA A 108 -2.65 -14.07 -7.89
C ALA A 108 -1.98 -15.45 -7.94
N TYR A 109 -1.27 -15.74 -6.88
CA TYR A 109 -0.59 -17.01 -6.64
C TYR A 109 -1.00 -17.51 -5.26
N ILE A 110 -1.55 -18.70 -5.19
CA ILE A 110 -1.92 -19.31 -3.91
C ILE A 110 -0.83 -20.30 -3.51
N VAL A 111 -0.23 -20.05 -2.36
CA VAL A 111 0.86 -20.85 -1.81
C VAL A 111 0.38 -21.54 -0.54
N SER A 112 0.61 -22.83 -0.42
CA SER A 112 0.34 -23.61 0.77
C SER A 112 1.49 -24.54 1.09
N GLN A 113 1.95 -24.53 2.34
CA GLN A 113 3.07 -25.37 2.81
C GLN A 113 4.32 -25.30 1.92
N GLY A 114 4.64 -24.09 1.42
CA GLY A 114 5.79 -23.85 0.55
C GLY A 114 5.59 -24.26 -0.91
N HIS A 115 4.41 -24.69 -1.30
CA HIS A 115 4.08 -25.10 -2.65
C HIS A 115 3.05 -24.18 -3.30
N LEU A 116 3.26 -23.88 -4.59
CA LEU A 116 2.27 -23.17 -5.40
C LEU A 116 1.14 -24.13 -5.76
N ILE A 117 -0.08 -23.84 -5.30
CA ILE A 117 -1.24 -24.68 -5.54
C ILE A 117 -2.21 -24.15 -6.60
N ALA A 118 -2.21 -22.85 -6.84
CA ALA A 118 -3.00 -22.21 -7.91
C ALA A 118 -2.37 -20.88 -8.30
N HIS A 119 -2.54 -20.48 -9.54
CA HIS A 119 -2.19 -19.14 -10.03
C HIS A 119 -3.06 -18.75 -11.23
N GLY A 120 -3.22 -17.46 -11.44
CA GLY A 120 -3.99 -16.94 -12.56
C GLY A 120 -4.64 -15.61 -12.23
N THR A 121 -5.60 -15.21 -13.07
CA THR A 121 -6.46 -14.06 -12.78
C THR A 121 -7.37 -14.36 -11.58
N PRO A 122 -7.89 -13.34 -10.89
CA PRO A 122 -8.85 -13.55 -9.81
C PRO A 122 -10.04 -14.45 -10.22
N GLN A 123 -10.55 -14.24 -11.43
CA GLN A 123 -11.65 -15.06 -11.94
C GLN A 123 -11.26 -16.53 -12.10
N GLN A 124 -10.09 -16.80 -12.68
CA GLN A 124 -9.59 -18.17 -12.85
C GLN A 124 -9.43 -18.89 -11.51
N ILE A 125 -8.95 -18.19 -10.49
CA ILE A 125 -8.77 -18.74 -9.15
C ILE A 125 -10.12 -19.06 -8.49
N LEU A 126 -11.12 -18.18 -8.65
CA LEU A 126 -12.45 -18.40 -8.09
C LEU A 126 -13.21 -19.53 -8.79
N GLU A 127 -12.94 -19.76 -10.07
CA GLU A 127 -13.55 -20.86 -10.83
C GLU A 127 -12.89 -22.23 -10.58
N ASP A 128 -11.67 -22.25 -10.06
CA ASP A 128 -10.87 -23.46 -9.83
C ASP A 128 -11.20 -24.13 -8.46
N GLU A 129 -12.14 -23.59 -7.73
CA GLU A 129 -12.69 -24.25 -6.54
C GLU A 129 -13.67 -25.39 -6.98
#